data_a2a2f2f3ab4ac3647d53a61ce5fd4924
#
_entry.id   a2a2f2f3ab4ac3647d53a61ce5fd4924
#
_cell.length_a   1.000
_cell.length_b   1.000
_cell.length_c   1.000
_cell.angle_alpha   90.00
_cell.angle_beta   90.00
_cell.angle_gamma   90.00
#
_symmetry.space_group_name_H-M   'P 1'
#
loop_
_entity.id
_entity.type
_entity.pdbx_description
1 polymer ?
#
loop_
_entity_poly.entity_id
_entity_poly.type
_entity_poly.pdbx_seq_one_letter_code
_entity_poly.pdbx_strand_id
1 'polypeptide(L)'
;MSAFSKLYNKKVFVICGQDDHICEEEIELIENISEKYNCVFGTDKISNLHCNGTLEITRAVKVLGDNTDALFPDVIIYIAGNASMDYKFRLKSKHFGTELWIVNESGKIADPFKKLTTVFEGTTLQFLKEMDRYGKKGASKEYYDKWKEIGEKATIPDFEYSNLYAVKNLMNNIPMNSNLHLANSTTIRIAQFFDIDSSVQIYCNRGVNGIDGCVSSFIGQAAVSPNKMNYLIVGDLTFFYDMNAIWNRYVGNNVRIMLNNNEGAALFHFNQGGDYPNLNLNVAAEHFATAKGWVEAQGFKYLCAHNKEEYDLMLEEFLSKECDRPLFFEVFTHKERDAEIQRNFYNQISGTSSSSVAKQGVKKLLKSVLGEETIRKIKRNE
;
A
#
# COMPACT_ATOMS: atom_id res chain seq x y z
N MET A 1 9.13 -36.39 -9.10
CA MET A 1 9.34 -35.54 -7.93
C MET A 1 8.35 -34.40 -7.97
N SER A 2 7.67 -34.11 -6.87
CA SER A 2 6.75 -32.95 -6.82
C SER A 2 7.52 -31.65 -7.00
N ALA A 3 6.90 -30.62 -7.63
CA ALA A 3 7.50 -29.29 -7.77
C ALA A 3 7.93 -28.73 -6.39
N PHE A 4 7.12 -28.99 -5.36
CA PHE A 4 7.36 -28.50 -4.00
C PHE A 4 8.64 -29.08 -3.34
N SER A 5 9.10 -30.27 -3.74
CA SER A 5 10.37 -30.83 -3.21
C SER A 5 11.61 -30.00 -3.61
N LYS A 6 11.49 -29.16 -4.65
CA LYS A 6 12.54 -28.24 -5.07
C LYS A 6 12.70 -27.03 -4.17
N LEU A 7 11.68 -26.71 -3.32
CA LEU A 7 11.67 -25.57 -2.42
C LEU A 7 12.52 -25.78 -1.17
N TYR A 8 12.88 -27.03 -0.87
CA TYR A 8 13.71 -27.33 0.29
C TYR A 8 15.07 -26.61 0.19
N ASN A 9 15.47 -25.91 1.24
CA ASN A 9 16.66 -25.06 1.31
C ASN A 9 16.69 -23.83 0.36
N LYS A 10 15.56 -23.49 -0.28
CA LYS A 10 15.42 -22.28 -1.09
C LYS A 10 14.88 -21.13 -0.25
N LYS A 11 15.28 -19.90 -0.57
CA LYS A 11 14.60 -18.69 -0.08
C LYS A 11 13.29 -18.51 -0.86
N VAL A 12 12.17 -18.76 -0.21
CA VAL A 12 10.84 -18.69 -0.85
C VAL A 12 10.13 -17.43 -0.39
N PHE A 13 9.76 -16.58 -1.33
CA PHE A 13 8.96 -15.38 -1.06
C PHE A 13 7.56 -15.55 -1.61
N VAL A 14 6.58 -15.66 -0.72
CA VAL A 14 5.17 -15.76 -1.10
C VAL A 14 4.55 -14.36 -1.08
N ILE A 15 4.12 -13.87 -2.24
CA ILE A 15 3.38 -12.62 -2.34
C ILE A 15 1.91 -12.91 -2.07
N CYS A 16 1.39 -12.38 -0.97
CA CYS A 16 -0.02 -12.45 -0.63
C CYS A 16 -0.67 -11.16 -1.11
N GLY A 17 -1.46 -11.25 -2.18
CA GLY A 17 -2.18 -10.12 -2.73
C GLY A 17 -3.46 -9.79 -1.95
N GLN A 18 -4.28 -8.90 -2.53
CA GLN A 18 -5.56 -8.52 -1.95
C GLN A 18 -6.47 -9.75 -1.79
N ASP A 19 -6.99 -9.94 -0.59
CA ASP A 19 -7.94 -10.99 -0.26
C ASP A 19 -8.91 -10.50 0.82
N ASP A 20 -10.16 -10.93 0.75
CA ASP A 20 -11.22 -10.60 1.70
C ASP A 20 -11.89 -11.86 2.30
N HIS A 21 -11.42 -13.06 1.90
CA HIS A 21 -12.03 -14.34 2.25
C HIS A 21 -11.03 -15.39 2.76
N ILE A 22 -10.06 -14.97 3.56
CA ILE A 22 -9.09 -15.90 4.15
C ILE A 22 -9.80 -16.75 5.23
N CYS A 23 -9.84 -18.06 5.04
CA CYS A 23 -10.46 -18.95 5.98
C CYS A 23 -9.46 -19.44 7.04
N GLU A 24 -9.98 -19.97 8.18
CA GLU A 24 -9.16 -20.51 9.26
C GLU A 24 -8.21 -21.62 8.78
N GLU A 25 -8.65 -22.47 7.86
CA GLU A 25 -7.83 -23.53 7.28
C GLU A 25 -6.62 -22.98 6.50
N GLU A 26 -6.78 -21.86 5.77
CA GLU A 26 -5.67 -21.22 5.09
C GLU A 26 -4.66 -20.62 6.06
N ILE A 27 -5.12 -20.04 7.16
CA ILE A 27 -4.27 -19.54 8.25
C ILE A 27 -3.43 -20.68 8.85
N GLU A 28 -4.06 -21.79 9.25
CA GLU A 28 -3.38 -22.97 9.79
C GLU A 28 -2.33 -23.52 8.80
N LEU A 29 -2.67 -23.59 7.53
CA LEU A 29 -1.75 -24.08 6.49
C LEU A 29 -0.55 -23.13 6.33
N ILE A 30 -0.74 -21.81 6.34
CA ILE A 30 0.34 -20.83 6.24
C ILE A 30 1.29 -20.97 7.42
N GLU A 31 0.76 -21.10 8.64
CA GLU A 31 1.56 -21.32 9.84
C GLU A 31 2.37 -22.63 9.75
N ASN A 32 1.73 -23.72 9.35
CA ASN A 32 2.40 -25.01 9.15
C ASN A 32 3.49 -24.95 8.05
N ILE A 33 3.22 -24.30 6.94
CA ILE A 33 4.17 -24.12 5.83
C ILE A 33 5.37 -23.30 6.28
N SER A 34 5.17 -22.27 7.10
CA SER A 34 6.25 -21.45 7.65
C SER A 34 7.24 -22.24 8.52
N GLU A 35 6.81 -23.36 9.10
CA GLU A 35 7.67 -24.31 9.86
C GLU A 35 8.40 -25.34 8.97
N LYS A 36 7.93 -25.49 7.72
CA LYS A 36 8.40 -26.55 6.81
C LYS A 36 9.30 -26.04 5.69
N TYR A 37 9.34 -24.73 5.46
CA TYR A 37 10.14 -24.10 4.41
C TYR A 37 10.86 -22.86 4.92
N ASN A 38 12.00 -22.53 4.31
CA ASN A 38 12.68 -21.24 4.53
C ASN A 38 11.96 -20.14 3.74
N CYS A 39 10.79 -19.76 4.20
CA CYS A 39 9.87 -18.89 3.48
C CYS A 39 9.39 -17.71 4.32
N VAL A 40 8.92 -16.69 3.62
CA VAL A 40 8.16 -15.57 4.17
C VAL A 40 6.90 -15.34 3.34
N PHE A 41 5.76 -15.25 4.01
CA PHE A 41 4.52 -14.77 3.40
C PHE A 41 4.49 -13.25 3.52
N GLY A 42 4.86 -12.58 2.43
CA GLY A 42 4.91 -11.12 2.36
C GLY A 42 3.53 -10.54 2.12
N THR A 43 3.02 -9.79 3.09
CA THR A 43 1.71 -9.15 3.06
C THR A 43 1.82 -7.65 2.90
N ASP A 44 0.71 -7.04 2.54
CA ASP A 44 0.43 -5.62 2.68
C ASP A 44 -0.94 -5.43 3.36
N LYS A 45 -1.35 -4.19 3.60
CA LYS A 45 -2.59 -3.90 4.34
C LYS A 45 -3.85 -4.52 3.71
N ILE A 46 -3.90 -4.64 2.38
CA ILE A 46 -5.07 -5.17 1.68
C ILE A 46 -5.07 -6.70 1.55
N SER A 47 -4.02 -7.36 2.03
CA SER A 47 -4.00 -8.82 2.11
C SER A 47 -4.92 -9.36 3.20
N ASN A 48 -5.26 -8.53 4.20
CA ASN A 48 -6.07 -8.90 5.38
C ASN A 48 -5.61 -10.19 6.08
N LEU A 49 -4.33 -10.53 5.95
CA LEU A 49 -3.74 -11.77 6.44
C LEU A 49 -2.76 -11.48 7.57
N HIS A 50 -3.12 -11.93 8.77
CA HIS A 50 -2.37 -11.70 10.00
C HIS A 50 -2.23 -13.02 10.78
N CYS A 51 -1.13 -13.74 10.58
CA CYS A 51 -0.83 -14.97 11.31
C CYS A 51 0.69 -15.21 11.41
N ASN A 52 1.11 -16.23 12.15
CA ASN A 52 2.52 -16.59 12.21
C ASN A 52 3.05 -16.99 10.82
N GLY A 53 4.24 -16.55 10.48
CA GLY A 53 4.84 -16.76 9.16
C GLY A 53 4.57 -15.65 8.15
N THR A 54 3.64 -14.73 8.44
CA THR A 54 3.39 -13.53 7.61
C THR A 54 4.18 -12.33 8.09
N LEU A 55 4.53 -11.43 7.18
CA LEU A 55 5.17 -10.16 7.47
C LEU A 55 4.65 -9.05 6.55
N GLU A 56 4.26 -7.93 7.12
CA GLU A 56 4.07 -6.70 6.37
C GLU A 56 5.43 -6.16 5.92
N ILE A 57 5.76 -6.30 4.64
CA ILE A 57 7.12 -6.10 4.15
C ILE A 57 7.43 -4.66 3.75
N THR A 58 6.46 -3.76 3.69
CA THR A 58 6.67 -2.39 3.17
C THR A 58 7.75 -1.64 3.94
N ARG A 59 7.74 -1.73 5.28
CA ARG A 59 8.77 -1.11 6.13
C ARG A 59 10.16 -1.66 5.83
N ALA A 60 10.30 -2.98 5.78
CA ALA A 60 11.57 -3.64 5.47
C ALA A 60 12.10 -3.25 4.07
N VAL A 61 11.24 -3.22 3.07
CA VAL A 61 11.59 -2.78 1.70
C VAL A 61 12.10 -1.34 1.68
N LYS A 62 11.54 -0.46 2.49
CA LYS A 62 12.02 0.93 2.59
C LYS A 62 13.37 1.02 3.29
N VAL A 63 13.57 0.30 4.38
CA VAL A 63 14.87 0.23 5.08
C VAL A 63 15.98 -0.29 4.17
N LEU A 64 15.69 -1.33 3.39
CA LEU A 64 16.64 -1.90 2.43
C LEU A 64 17.08 -0.91 1.34
N GLY A 65 16.22 0.04 0.98
CA GLY A 65 16.53 0.94 -0.12
C GLY A 65 16.86 0.14 -1.39
N ASP A 66 17.99 0.39 -2.03
CA ASP A 66 18.45 -0.33 -3.23
C ASP A 66 19.23 -1.63 -2.92
N ASN A 67 19.46 -1.94 -1.64
CA ASN A 67 20.29 -3.04 -1.16
C ASN A 67 19.48 -4.33 -0.95
N THR A 68 18.76 -4.79 -1.97
CA THR A 68 17.87 -5.95 -1.86
C THR A 68 18.51 -7.30 -2.19
N ASP A 69 19.76 -7.34 -2.68
CA ASP A 69 20.38 -8.55 -3.22
C ASP A 69 20.48 -9.69 -2.20
N ALA A 70 20.81 -9.39 -0.94
CA ALA A 70 20.92 -10.40 0.13
C ALA A 70 19.59 -11.10 0.44
N LEU A 71 18.48 -10.42 0.24
CA LEU A 71 17.11 -10.93 0.48
C LEU A 71 16.38 -11.32 -0.81
N PHE A 72 17.07 -11.32 -1.95
CA PHE A 72 16.42 -11.72 -3.20
C PHE A 72 16.06 -13.21 -3.14
N PRO A 73 14.79 -13.58 -3.47
CA PRO A 73 14.35 -14.96 -3.34
C PRO A 73 14.87 -15.86 -4.48
N ASP A 74 15.01 -17.14 -4.19
CA ASP A 74 15.23 -18.17 -5.20
C ASP A 74 13.92 -18.50 -5.93
N VAL A 75 12.80 -18.47 -5.21
CA VAL A 75 11.46 -18.73 -5.74
C VAL A 75 10.50 -17.68 -5.23
N ILE A 76 9.75 -17.08 -6.15
CA ILE A 76 8.62 -16.20 -5.88
C ILE A 76 7.35 -17.01 -6.11
N ILE A 77 6.46 -17.03 -5.15
CA ILE A 77 5.12 -17.61 -5.31
C ILE A 77 4.12 -16.47 -5.19
N TYR A 78 3.24 -16.30 -6.17
CA TYR A 78 2.22 -15.25 -6.15
C TYR A 78 0.85 -15.88 -5.98
N ILE A 79 0.19 -15.60 -4.85
CA ILE A 79 -1.15 -16.06 -4.50
C ILE A 79 -2.10 -14.88 -4.33
N ALA A 80 -3.39 -15.13 -4.46
CA ALA A 80 -4.48 -14.15 -4.32
C ALA A 80 -4.42 -13.00 -5.36
N GLY A 81 -5.04 -11.87 -5.04
CA GLY A 81 -5.22 -10.73 -5.94
C GLY A 81 -4.00 -9.82 -6.11
N ASN A 82 -4.24 -8.58 -6.50
CA ASN A 82 -3.18 -7.60 -6.70
C ASN A 82 -2.58 -7.12 -5.38
N ALA A 83 -1.27 -7.21 -5.24
CA ALA A 83 -0.53 -6.65 -4.11
C ALA A 83 -0.19 -5.16 -4.34
N SER A 84 -0.24 -4.37 -3.28
CA SER A 84 0.14 -2.95 -3.28
C SER A 84 1.62 -2.71 -3.00
N MET A 85 2.35 -3.73 -2.55
CA MET A 85 3.71 -3.62 -2.06
C MET A 85 4.72 -3.13 -3.12
N ASP A 86 5.59 -2.21 -2.74
CA ASP A 86 6.65 -1.66 -3.60
C ASP A 86 7.71 -2.71 -3.98
N TYR A 87 7.87 -3.78 -3.20
CA TYR A 87 8.84 -4.84 -3.44
C TYR A 87 8.69 -5.50 -4.80
N LYS A 88 7.46 -5.59 -5.32
CA LYS A 88 7.22 -6.14 -6.67
C LYS A 88 7.98 -5.42 -7.78
N PHE A 89 8.28 -4.13 -7.64
CA PHE A 89 9.10 -3.41 -8.62
C PHE A 89 10.55 -3.86 -8.60
N ARG A 90 11.08 -4.25 -7.44
CA ARG A 90 12.45 -4.76 -7.27
C ARG A 90 12.57 -6.19 -7.78
N LEU A 91 11.52 -7.00 -7.64
CA LEU A 91 11.46 -8.36 -8.15
C LEU A 91 11.60 -8.47 -9.68
N LYS A 92 11.42 -7.36 -10.40
CA LYS A 92 11.67 -7.25 -11.85
C LYS A 92 13.17 -7.16 -12.21
N SER A 93 14.06 -6.99 -11.23
CA SER A 93 15.49 -6.84 -11.47
C SER A 93 16.10 -8.10 -12.11
N LYS A 94 17.31 -7.93 -12.69
CA LYS A 94 17.99 -8.98 -13.45
C LYS A 94 18.70 -10.02 -12.56
N HIS A 95 17.98 -10.68 -11.66
CA HIS A 95 18.50 -11.85 -10.96
C HIS A 95 18.19 -13.10 -11.78
N PHE A 96 19.21 -13.66 -12.40
CA PHE A 96 19.09 -14.90 -13.16
C PHE A 96 18.95 -16.08 -12.20
N GLY A 97 18.04 -17.00 -12.51
CA GLY A 97 17.81 -18.21 -11.72
C GLY A 97 16.66 -18.13 -10.69
N THR A 98 16.08 -16.96 -10.47
CA THR A 98 14.85 -16.85 -9.68
C THR A 98 13.65 -17.35 -10.47
N GLU A 99 12.88 -18.26 -9.89
CA GLU A 99 11.66 -18.77 -10.48
C GLU A 99 10.43 -17.97 -9.99
N LEU A 100 9.43 -17.80 -10.87
CA LEU A 100 8.10 -17.29 -10.48
C LEU A 100 7.07 -18.39 -10.66
N TRP A 101 6.32 -18.67 -9.60
CA TRP A 101 5.15 -19.53 -9.60
C TRP A 101 3.91 -18.70 -9.37
N ILE A 102 2.91 -18.84 -10.23
CA ILE A 102 1.62 -18.14 -10.09
C ILE A 102 0.53 -19.15 -9.80
N VAL A 103 -0.30 -18.83 -8.83
CA VAL A 103 -1.49 -19.60 -8.46
C VAL A 103 -2.73 -18.83 -8.88
N ASN A 104 -3.56 -19.39 -9.71
CA ASN A 104 -4.86 -18.84 -10.08
C ASN A 104 -5.81 -19.92 -10.60
N GLU A 105 -7.10 -19.75 -10.36
CA GLU A 105 -8.13 -20.72 -10.74
C GLU A 105 -8.33 -20.88 -12.25
N SER A 106 -8.00 -19.86 -13.01
CA SER A 106 -8.23 -19.85 -14.47
C SER A 106 -7.06 -20.44 -15.28
N GLY A 107 -5.94 -20.80 -14.63
CA GLY A 107 -4.73 -21.22 -15.32
C GLY A 107 -4.09 -20.11 -16.18
N LYS A 108 -4.52 -18.84 -16.02
CA LYS A 108 -4.04 -17.73 -16.83
C LYS A 108 -2.54 -17.53 -16.68
N ILE A 109 -1.85 -17.46 -17.82
CA ILE A 109 -0.42 -17.16 -17.90
C ILE A 109 -0.22 -15.65 -17.81
N ALA A 110 0.45 -15.21 -16.74
CA ALA A 110 0.87 -13.82 -16.54
C ALA A 110 2.28 -13.79 -15.97
N ASP A 111 3.16 -12.96 -16.52
CA ASP A 111 4.54 -12.84 -16.03
C ASP A 111 4.89 -11.39 -15.66
N PRO A 112 4.44 -10.92 -14.48
CA PRO A 112 4.68 -9.55 -14.06
C PRO A 112 6.15 -9.24 -13.78
N PHE A 113 6.99 -10.27 -13.55
CA PHE A 113 8.38 -10.11 -13.16
C PHE A 113 9.38 -10.61 -14.20
N LYS A 114 8.93 -11.15 -15.33
CA LYS A 114 9.77 -11.77 -16.38
C LYS A 114 10.57 -12.97 -15.85
N LYS A 115 9.92 -13.81 -15.03
CA LYS A 115 10.53 -14.96 -14.33
C LYS A 115 9.62 -16.18 -14.25
N LEU A 116 8.49 -16.17 -14.95
CA LEU A 116 7.48 -17.23 -14.86
C LEU A 116 8.05 -18.58 -15.31
N THR A 117 7.99 -19.56 -14.44
CA THR A 117 8.35 -20.96 -14.70
C THR A 117 7.20 -21.93 -14.49
N THR A 118 6.23 -21.59 -13.63
CA THR A 118 5.15 -22.49 -13.26
C THR A 118 3.84 -21.75 -13.04
N VAL A 119 2.74 -22.31 -13.55
CA VAL A 119 1.37 -21.89 -13.24
C VAL A 119 0.68 -23.05 -12.56
N PHE A 120 0.10 -22.80 -11.38
CA PHE A 120 -0.77 -23.74 -10.69
C PHE A 120 -2.22 -23.29 -10.92
N GLU A 121 -2.96 -24.11 -11.63
CA GLU A 121 -4.40 -23.91 -11.83
C GLU A 121 -5.14 -24.49 -10.63
N GLY A 122 -5.77 -23.62 -9.85
CA GLY A 122 -6.51 -23.96 -8.65
C GLY A 122 -6.64 -22.79 -7.68
N THR A 123 -7.34 -23.02 -6.58
CA THR A 123 -7.50 -22.03 -5.51
C THR A 123 -6.25 -21.91 -4.66
N THR A 124 -6.10 -20.79 -3.95
CA THR A 124 -5.05 -20.61 -2.94
C THR A 124 -5.05 -21.74 -1.93
N LEU A 125 -6.21 -22.12 -1.41
CA LEU A 125 -6.37 -23.20 -0.45
C LEU A 125 -5.84 -24.54 -0.98
N GLN A 126 -6.17 -24.90 -2.23
CA GLN A 126 -5.67 -26.14 -2.83
C GLN A 126 -4.15 -26.13 -2.97
N PHE A 127 -3.58 -24.99 -3.38
CA PHE A 127 -2.16 -24.84 -3.50
C PHE A 127 -1.45 -24.96 -2.13
N LEU A 128 -1.98 -24.30 -1.09
CA LEU A 128 -1.43 -24.37 0.26
C LEU A 128 -1.49 -25.80 0.83
N LYS A 129 -2.57 -26.55 0.62
CA LYS A 129 -2.68 -27.97 0.99
C LYS A 129 -1.58 -28.83 0.37
N GLU A 130 -1.33 -28.65 -0.91
CA GLU A 130 -0.29 -29.40 -1.61
C GLU A 130 1.11 -28.95 -1.13
N MET A 131 1.35 -27.66 -0.92
CA MET A 131 2.61 -27.16 -0.40
C MET A 131 2.89 -27.71 1.01
N ASP A 132 1.88 -27.71 1.89
CA ASP A 132 1.99 -28.27 3.24
C ASP A 132 2.31 -29.76 3.23
N ARG A 133 1.64 -30.53 2.37
CA ARG A 133 1.80 -32.00 2.24
C ARG A 133 3.23 -32.42 1.91
N TYR A 134 3.93 -31.65 1.08
CA TYR A 134 5.31 -31.98 0.65
C TYR A 134 6.39 -31.32 1.49
N GLY A 135 6.03 -30.47 2.44
CA GLY A 135 6.96 -29.79 3.33
C GLY A 135 7.55 -30.72 4.38
N LYS A 136 8.75 -30.38 4.87
CA LYS A 136 9.43 -31.13 5.93
C LYS A 136 9.70 -30.21 7.11
N LYS A 137 9.30 -30.63 8.32
CA LYS A 137 9.57 -29.88 9.55
C LYS A 137 11.06 -29.67 9.77
N GLY A 138 11.40 -28.56 10.42
CA GLY A 138 12.77 -28.23 10.78
C GLY A 138 13.54 -27.47 9.67
N ALA A 139 12.83 -26.83 8.74
CA ALA A 139 13.45 -25.90 7.81
C ALA A 139 14.03 -24.67 8.52
N SER A 140 15.04 -24.06 7.92
CA SER A 140 15.60 -22.80 8.40
C SER A 140 14.53 -21.69 8.38
N LYS A 141 14.53 -20.82 9.40
CA LYS A 141 13.73 -19.58 9.44
C LYS A 141 14.56 -18.33 9.11
N GLU A 142 15.81 -18.50 8.72
CA GLU A 142 16.76 -17.41 8.52
C GLU A 142 16.23 -16.35 7.56
N TYR A 143 15.51 -16.76 6.53
CA TYR A 143 14.96 -15.81 5.55
C TYR A 143 13.84 -14.95 6.15
N TYR A 144 12.94 -15.55 6.92
CA TYR A 144 11.90 -14.83 7.65
C TYR A 144 12.50 -13.89 8.71
N ASP A 145 13.42 -14.40 9.53
CA ASP A 145 14.03 -13.63 10.62
C ASP A 145 14.79 -12.39 10.09
N LYS A 146 15.49 -12.53 8.96
CA LYS A 146 16.16 -11.39 8.32
C LYS A 146 15.17 -10.32 7.83
N TRP A 147 14.06 -10.73 7.23
CA TRP A 147 13.02 -9.79 6.82
C TRP A 147 12.41 -9.06 8.01
N LYS A 148 12.13 -9.79 9.09
CA LYS A 148 11.59 -9.26 10.33
C LYS A 148 12.55 -8.26 10.98
N GLU A 149 13.80 -8.64 11.19
CA GLU A 149 14.85 -7.77 11.77
C GLU A 149 14.98 -6.44 11.00
N ILE A 150 14.93 -6.50 9.68
CA ILE A 150 15.03 -5.29 8.86
C ILE A 150 13.79 -4.42 8.98
N GLY A 151 12.60 -5.02 9.02
CA GLY A 151 11.35 -4.29 9.20
C GLY A 151 11.27 -3.56 10.54
N GLU A 152 11.80 -4.17 11.60
CA GLU A 152 11.85 -3.60 12.96
C GLU A 152 12.78 -2.37 13.08
N LYS A 153 13.70 -2.17 12.14
CA LYS A 153 14.55 -0.97 12.08
C LYS A 153 13.81 0.28 11.58
N ALA A 154 12.62 0.10 11.00
CA ALA A 154 11.83 1.22 10.50
C ALA A 154 11.19 2.00 11.65
N THR A 155 11.58 3.23 11.83
CA THR A 155 10.96 4.13 12.80
C THR A 155 9.96 5.04 12.11
N ILE A 156 8.73 5.07 12.62
CA ILE A 156 7.67 5.96 12.13
C ILE A 156 7.67 7.20 13.01
N PRO A 157 8.02 8.38 12.48
CA PRO A 157 8.08 9.61 13.27
C PRO A 157 6.69 10.16 13.58
N ASP A 158 6.65 11.15 14.46
CA ASP A 158 5.53 12.06 14.53
C ASP A 158 5.62 13.06 13.39
N PHE A 159 4.54 13.13 12.60
CA PHE A 159 4.48 14.00 11.44
C PHE A 159 4.02 15.41 11.82
N GLU A 160 4.50 16.40 11.09
CA GLU A 160 3.83 17.68 10.99
C GLU A 160 2.46 17.50 10.37
N TYR A 161 1.57 18.52 10.52
CA TYR A 161 0.26 18.49 9.87
C TYR A 161 0.41 18.31 8.36
N SER A 162 -0.17 17.24 7.85
CA SER A 162 -0.03 16.75 6.48
C SER A 162 -0.99 15.58 6.22
N ASN A 163 -1.07 15.10 5.00
CA ASN A 163 -1.79 13.88 4.69
C ASN A 163 -1.23 12.64 5.42
N LEU A 164 0.09 12.59 5.70
CA LEU A 164 0.68 11.51 6.50
C LEU A 164 0.18 11.56 7.95
N TYR A 165 0.12 12.78 8.53
CA TYR A 165 -0.44 12.98 9.87
C TYR A 165 -1.88 12.50 9.94
N ALA A 166 -2.71 12.95 8.99
CA ALA A 166 -4.13 12.62 8.97
C ALA A 166 -4.38 11.11 8.81
N VAL A 167 -3.70 10.48 7.86
CA VAL A 167 -3.87 9.04 7.62
C VAL A 167 -3.36 8.21 8.78
N LYS A 168 -2.18 8.53 9.36
CA LYS A 168 -1.62 7.85 10.54
C LYS A 168 -2.61 7.88 11.71
N ASN A 169 -3.08 9.08 12.05
CA ASN A 169 -3.93 9.24 13.24
C ASN A 169 -5.32 8.60 13.04
N LEU A 170 -5.91 8.70 11.85
CA LEU A 170 -7.16 7.99 11.60
C LEU A 170 -6.96 6.47 11.71
N MET A 171 -5.97 5.89 11.03
CA MET A 171 -5.76 4.43 11.04
C MET A 171 -5.51 3.88 12.44
N ASN A 172 -4.71 4.59 13.25
CA ASN A 172 -4.40 4.16 14.61
C ASN A 172 -5.62 4.20 15.57
N ASN A 173 -6.69 4.91 15.20
CA ASN A 173 -7.86 5.13 16.05
C ASN A 173 -9.17 4.57 15.48
N ILE A 174 -9.15 3.95 14.28
CA ILE A 174 -10.33 3.28 13.73
C ILE A 174 -10.81 2.20 14.72
N PRO A 175 -12.10 2.19 15.09
CA PRO A 175 -12.64 1.20 16.00
C PRO A 175 -12.50 -0.23 15.46
N MET A 176 -12.21 -1.17 16.37
CA MET A 176 -12.16 -2.60 16.08
C MET A 176 -13.41 -3.09 15.33
N ASN A 177 -13.25 -4.13 14.51
CA ASN A 177 -14.31 -4.76 13.70
C ASN A 177 -14.99 -3.82 12.68
N SER A 178 -14.32 -2.72 12.31
CA SER A 178 -14.74 -1.82 11.24
C SER A 178 -14.26 -2.28 9.87
N ASN A 179 -14.79 -1.65 8.83
CA ASN A 179 -14.25 -1.75 7.48
C ASN A 179 -13.53 -0.45 7.09
N LEU A 180 -12.37 -0.56 6.46
CA LEU A 180 -11.60 0.56 5.93
C LEU A 180 -11.39 0.40 4.43
N HIS A 181 -11.87 1.35 3.64
CA HIS A 181 -11.55 1.44 2.23
C HIS A 181 -10.44 2.48 2.01
N LEU A 182 -9.36 2.07 1.39
CA LEU A 182 -8.24 2.93 1.02
C LEU A 182 -8.31 3.26 -0.48
N ALA A 183 -8.43 4.53 -0.82
CA ALA A 183 -8.41 4.94 -2.21
C ALA A 183 -7.01 4.77 -2.83
N ASN A 184 -6.96 4.66 -4.15
CA ASN A 184 -5.72 4.56 -4.91
C ASN A 184 -4.86 5.85 -4.81
N SER A 185 -3.70 5.86 -5.44
CA SER A 185 -2.69 6.92 -5.45
C SER A 185 -1.89 7.01 -4.15
N THR A 186 -1.77 8.19 -3.53
CA THR A 186 -0.94 8.40 -2.33
C THR A 186 -1.51 7.67 -1.12
N THR A 187 -2.83 7.66 -0.93
CA THR A 187 -3.51 7.07 0.23
C THR A 187 -3.08 5.63 0.50
N ILE A 188 -3.25 4.73 -0.47
CA ILE A 188 -2.88 3.31 -0.28
C ILE A 188 -1.37 3.13 -0.03
N ARG A 189 -0.52 4.01 -0.57
CA ARG A 189 0.94 3.90 -0.41
C ARG A 189 1.40 4.30 0.97
N ILE A 190 0.89 5.41 1.52
CA ILE A 190 1.28 5.87 2.84
C ILE A 190 0.63 5.02 3.95
N ALA A 191 -0.59 4.53 3.74
CA ALA A 191 -1.28 3.66 4.68
C ALA A 191 -0.51 2.36 5.00
N GLN A 192 0.33 1.88 4.06
CA GLN A 192 1.16 0.69 4.27
C GLN A 192 2.16 0.82 5.45
N PHE A 193 2.42 2.03 5.93
CA PHE A 193 3.40 2.27 7.01
C PHE A 193 2.76 2.35 8.39
N PHE A 194 1.45 2.50 8.48
CA PHE A 194 0.77 2.79 9.74
C PHE A 194 0.09 1.54 10.31
N ASP A 195 0.09 1.45 11.64
CA ASP A 195 -0.54 0.34 12.32
C ASP A 195 -2.07 0.49 12.32
N ILE A 196 -2.76 -0.62 12.33
CA ILE A 196 -4.22 -0.72 12.42
C ILE A 196 -4.55 -2.04 13.11
N ASP A 197 -5.66 -2.07 13.82
CA ASP A 197 -6.13 -3.29 14.47
C ASP A 197 -6.44 -4.38 13.44
N SER A 198 -6.00 -5.60 13.68
CA SER A 198 -6.15 -6.74 12.76
C SER A 198 -7.60 -7.16 12.51
N SER A 199 -8.54 -6.72 13.35
CA SER A 199 -9.98 -6.96 13.15
C SER A 199 -10.61 -6.02 12.12
N VAL A 200 -9.88 -4.98 11.67
CA VAL A 200 -10.34 -4.05 10.63
C VAL A 200 -10.09 -4.66 9.26
N GLN A 201 -11.18 -4.87 8.52
CA GLN A 201 -11.12 -5.39 7.16
C GLN A 201 -10.79 -4.25 6.18
N ILE A 202 -9.73 -4.42 5.37
CA ILE A 202 -9.21 -3.37 4.47
C ILE A 202 -9.52 -3.70 3.02
N TYR A 203 -10.07 -2.72 2.29
CA TYR A 203 -10.44 -2.82 0.88
C TYR A 203 -9.73 -1.74 0.05
N CYS A 204 -9.49 -2.03 -1.22
CA CYS A 204 -8.95 -1.07 -2.17
C CYS A 204 -9.25 -1.49 -3.62
N ASN A 205 -9.50 -0.54 -4.51
CA ASN A 205 -9.73 -0.78 -5.92
C ASN A 205 -8.41 -1.05 -6.68
N ARG A 206 -7.85 -2.27 -6.55
CA ARG A 206 -6.52 -2.58 -7.11
C ARG A 206 -6.51 -3.23 -8.50
N GLY A 207 -7.65 -3.36 -9.17
CA GLY A 207 -7.73 -3.96 -10.51
C GLY A 207 -6.77 -3.30 -11.50
N VAL A 208 -6.99 -2.01 -11.80
CA VAL A 208 -6.15 -1.20 -12.71
C VAL A 208 -5.53 0.03 -12.04
N ASN A 209 -5.71 0.18 -10.73
CA ASN A 209 -5.16 1.28 -9.91
C ASN A 209 -5.68 2.68 -10.31
N GLY A 210 -6.85 2.77 -10.96
CA GLY A 210 -7.51 4.03 -11.29
C GLY A 210 -7.93 4.79 -10.03
N ILE A 211 -8.04 6.11 -10.13
CA ILE A 211 -8.54 6.95 -9.04
C ILE A 211 -10.05 7.17 -9.12
N ASP A 212 -10.68 6.76 -10.20
CA ASP A 212 -12.12 6.71 -10.39
C ASP A 212 -12.75 5.48 -9.70
N GLY A 213 -14.03 5.56 -9.35
CA GLY A 213 -14.80 4.45 -8.81
C GLY A 213 -14.48 4.02 -7.36
N CYS A 214 -13.58 4.71 -6.66
CA CYS A 214 -13.23 4.34 -5.27
C CYS A 214 -14.35 4.65 -4.28
N VAL A 215 -15.05 5.78 -4.45
CA VAL A 215 -16.18 6.16 -3.59
C VAL A 215 -17.37 5.25 -3.87
N SER A 216 -17.66 4.96 -5.13
CA SER A 216 -18.73 4.05 -5.54
C SER A 216 -18.55 2.65 -4.97
N SER A 217 -17.35 2.09 -5.05
CA SER A 217 -17.03 0.78 -4.47
C SER A 217 -17.18 0.78 -2.94
N PHE A 218 -16.72 1.85 -2.29
CA PHE A 218 -16.86 2.02 -0.85
C PHE A 218 -18.35 2.08 -0.43
N ILE A 219 -19.17 2.87 -1.12
CA ILE A 219 -20.60 2.98 -0.80
C ILE A 219 -21.30 1.64 -1.02
N GLY A 220 -20.96 0.92 -2.09
CA GLY A 220 -21.50 -0.43 -2.34
C GLY A 220 -21.14 -1.41 -1.22
N GLN A 221 -19.88 -1.39 -0.77
CA GLN A 221 -19.41 -2.22 0.34
C GLN A 221 -20.09 -1.84 1.67
N ALA A 222 -20.24 -0.54 1.95
CA ALA A 222 -20.91 -0.06 3.16
C ALA A 222 -22.41 -0.45 3.19
N ALA A 223 -23.07 -0.43 2.03
CA ALA A 223 -24.48 -0.80 1.90
C ALA A 223 -24.74 -2.29 2.24
N VAL A 224 -23.79 -3.18 1.93
CA VAL A 224 -23.89 -4.62 2.28
C VAL A 224 -23.32 -4.95 3.66
N SER A 225 -22.77 -3.96 4.36
CA SER A 225 -22.23 -4.08 5.71
C SER A 225 -22.89 -3.10 6.70
N PRO A 226 -24.23 -3.07 6.82
CA PRO A 226 -24.94 -2.03 7.59
C PRO A 226 -24.67 -2.07 9.10
N ASN A 227 -24.22 -3.20 9.62
CA ASN A 227 -23.94 -3.41 11.05
C ASN A 227 -22.50 -3.10 11.44
N LYS A 228 -21.64 -2.69 10.48
CA LYS A 228 -20.27 -2.28 10.73
C LYS A 228 -20.10 -0.78 10.49
N MET A 229 -19.17 -0.17 11.20
CA MET A 229 -18.68 1.15 10.82
C MET A 229 -17.81 1.02 9.57
N ASN A 230 -18.04 1.87 8.59
CA ASN A 230 -17.37 1.84 7.31
C ASN A 230 -16.66 3.17 7.08
N TYR A 231 -15.34 3.10 6.93
CA TYR A 231 -14.44 4.25 6.75
C TYR A 231 -13.86 4.25 5.34
N LEU A 232 -13.78 5.43 4.74
CA LEU A 232 -13.06 5.67 3.49
C LEU A 232 -12.00 6.74 3.74
N ILE A 233 -10.77 6.49 3.30
CA ILE A 233 -9.73 7.52 3.15
C ILE A 233 -9.53 7.76 1.66
N VAL A 234 -9.76 8.99 1.21
CA VAL A 234 -9.77 9.34 -0.21
C VAL A 234 -9.04 10.66 -0.46
N GLY A 235 -8.35 10.78 -1.59
CA GLY A 235 -7.80 12.05 -2.05
C GLY A 235 -8.85 12.88 -2.82
N ASP A 236 -8.60 14.17 -2.95
CA ASP A 236 -9.49 15.15 -3.57
C ASP A 236 -9.86 14.80 -5.03
N LEU A 237 -8.90 14.57 -5.89
CA LEU A 237 -9.18 14.21 -7.28
C LEU A 237 -9.99 12.91 -7.37
N THR A 238 -9.69 11.92 -6.53
CA THR A 238 -10.44 10.66 -6.48
C THR A 238 -11.88 10.90 -6.07
N PHE A 239 -12.10 11.73 -5.04
CA PHE A 239 -13.45 12.07 -4.60
C PHE A 239 -14.23 12.83 -5.67
N PHE A 240 -13.64 13.89 -6.25
CA PHE A 240 -14.35 14.71 -7.24
C PHE A 240 -14.65 13.96 -8.55
N TYR A 241 -13.83 12.99 -8.95
CA TYR A 241 -14.15 12.12 -10.08
C TYR A 241 -15.34 11.17 -9.82
N ASP A 242 -15.63 10.85 -8.56
CA ASP A 242 -16.64 9.86 -8.18
C ASP A 242 -17.64 10.39 -7.12
N MET A 243 -17.74 11.73 -6.99
CA MET A 243 -18.56 12.39 -5.97
C MET A 243 -20.05 12.07 -6.08
N ASN A 244 -20.53 11.66 -7.25
CA ASN A 244 -21.92 11.26 -7.45
C ASN A 244 -22.30 9.98 -6.71
N ALA A 245 -21.33 9.18 -6.25
CA ALA A 245 -21.60 7.95 -5.52
C ALA A 245 -22.38 8.17 -4.20
N ILE A 246 -22.32 9.37 -3.61
CA ILE A 246 -22.92 9.64 -2.29
C ILE A 246 -24.37 10.13 -2.32
N TRP A 247 -24.98 10.31 -3.47
CA TRP A 247 -26.34 10.82 -3.61
C TRP A 247 -27.42 9.74 -3.49
N ASN A 248 -27.03 8.48 -3.38
CA ASN A 248 -27.97 7.37 -3.36
C ASN A 248 -28.54 7.09 -1.95
N ARG A 249 -29.68 6.40 -1.92
CA ARG A 249 -30.42 6.08 -0.68
C ARG A 249 -29.78 5.02 0.22
N TYR A 250 -28.67 4.43 -0.19
CA TYR A 250 -28.00 3.36 0.57
C TYR A 250 -26.91 3.90 1.51
N VAL A 251 -26.67 5.20 1.52
CA VAL A 251 -25.72 5.84 2.42
C VAL A 251 -26.35 5.93 3.81
N GLY A 252 -25.84 5.15 4.75
CA GLY A 252 -26.31 5.08 6.13
C GLY A 252 -25.47 5.91 7.10
N ASN A 253 -25.93 6.01 8.34
CA ASN A 253 -25.21 6.71 9.42
C ASN A 253 -23.91 6.02 9.86
N ASN A 254 -23.63 4.82 9.38
CA ASN A 254 -22.41 4.06 9.58
C ASN A 254 -21.29 4.40 8.57
N VAL A 255 -21.53 5.38 7.69
CA VAL A 255 -20.56 5.83 6.66
C VAL A 255 -19.72 6.99 7.19
N ARG A 256 -18.39 6.87 7.01
CA ARG A 256 -17.38 7.85 7.40
C ARG A 256 -16.42 8.06 6.22
N ILE A 257 -16.35 9.28 5.69
CA ILE A 257 -15.45 9.62 4.58
C ILE A 257 -14.47 10.69 5.05
N MET A 258 -13.16 10.36 5.09
CA MET A 258 -12.11 11.36 5.26
C MET A 258 -11.52 11.70 3.89
N LEU A 259 -11.65 12.96 3.51
CA LEU A 259 -11.10 13.53 2.28
C LEU A 259 -9.79 14.26 2.60
N ASN A 260 -8.66 13.76 2.10
CA ASN A 260 -7.40 14.52 2.06
C ASN A 260 -7.47 15.49 0.87
N ASN A 261 -7.82 16.75 1.13
CA ASN A 261 -7.86 17.81 0.13
C ASN A 261 -6.55 18.60 0.18
N ASN A 262 -5.64 18.28 -0.74
CA ASN A 262 -4.36 18.96 -0.86
C ASN A 262 -4.21 19.71 -2.18
N GLU A 263 -5.33 20.10 -2.78
CA GLU A 263 -5.44 20.93 -3.96
C GLU A 263 -4.85 20.30 -5.24
N GLY A 264 -4.83 18.94 -5.32
CA GLY A 264 -4.37 18.23 -6.51
C GLY A 264 -3.52 16.98 -6.21
N ALA A 265 -2.76 16.51 -7.18
CA ALA A 265 -2.03 15.26 -7.10
C ALA A 265 -0.62 15.41 -6.53
N ALA A 266 -0.47 15.37 -5.20
CA ALA A 266 0.82 15.39 -4.48
C ALA A 266 1.81 14.31 -4.96
N LEU A 267 1.32 13.19 -5.51
CA LEU A 267 2.15 12.12 -6.06
C LEU A 267 3.11 12.62 -7.15
N PHE A 268 2.69 13.56 -7.99
CA PHE A 268 3.55 14.08 -9.06
C PHE A 268 4.61 15.02 -8.51
N HIS A 269 4.29 15.82 -7.49
CA HIS A 269 5.28 16.60 -6.73
C HIS A 269 6.29 15.69 -6.04
N PHE A 270 5.86 14.58 -5.47
CA PHE A 270 6.73 13.57 -4.87
C PHE A 270 7.70 12.96 -5.90
N ASN A 271 7.21 12.54 -7.06
CA ASN A 271 7.98 11.82 -8.07
C ASN A 271 8.92 12.73 -8.87
N GLN A 272 8.53 13.97 -9.17
CA GLN A 272 9.24 14.86 -10.09
C GLN A 272 10.01 15.99 -9.42
N GLY A 273 9.80 16.21 -8.11
CA GLY A 273 10.56 17.17 -7.33
C GLY A 273 10.23 18.65 -7.61
N GLY A 274 9.08 18.96 -8.17
CA GLY A 274 8.58 20.33 -8.33
C GLY A 274 9.19 21.16 -9.47
N ASP A 275 10.26 20.69 -10.11
CA ASP A 275 10.97 21.47 -11.17
C ASP A 275 10.38 21.31 -12.58
N TYR A 276 9.23 20.67 -12.71
CA TYR A 276 8.60 20.44 -14.00
C TYR A 276 7.73 21.64 -14.39
N PRO A 277 7.98 22.32 -15.52
CA PRO A 277 7.17 23.45 -15.95
C PRO A 277 5.69 23.09 -16.08
N ASN A 278 4.82 23.93 -15.52
CA ASN A 278 3.36 23.71 -15.53
C ASN A 278 2.90 22.39 -14.88
N LEU A 279 3.67 21.86 -13.90
CA LEU A 279 3.32 20.64 -13.17
C LEU A 279 1.91 20.71 -12.60
N ASN A 280 1.59 21.82 -11.92
CA ASN A 280 0.30 22.02 -11.27
C ASN A 280 -0.85 22.03 -12.29
N LEU A 281 -0.69 22.74 -13.41
CA LEU A 281 -1.73 22.87 -14.43
C LEU A 281 -1.97 21.54 -15.19
N ASN A 282 -0.89 20.92 -15.67
CA ASN A 282 -1.01 19.86 -16.68
C ASN A 282 -1.04 18.44 -16.08
N VAL A 283 -0.41 18.24 -14.92
CA VAL A 283 -0.16 16.89 -14.37
C VAL A 283 -0.78 16.72 -13.00
N ALA A 284 -0.56 17.67 -12.09
CA ALA A 284 -1.09 17.59 -10.72
C ALA A 284 -2.57 18.01 -10.64
N ALA A 285 -3.16 18.52 -11.73
CA ALA A 285 -4.56 18.92 -11.83
C ALA A 285 -4.99 19.80 -10.64
N GLU A 286 -4.24 20.89 -10.42
CA GLU A 286 -4.48 21.83 -9.32
C GLU A 286 -5.89 22.40 -9.34
N HIS A 287 -6.49 22.48 -8.17
CA HIS A 287 -7.84 23.02 -7.98
C HIS A 287 -7.97 23.69 -6.60
N PHE A 288 -9.05 24.45 -6.41
CA PHE A 288 -9.39 25.10 -5.14
C PHE A 288 -10.81 24.75 -4.70
N ALA A 289 -11.30 23.58 -5.12
CA ALA A 289 -12.63 23.10 -4.80
C ALA A 289 -12.70 22.56 -3.37
N THR A 290 -13.87 22.70 -2.75
CA THR A 290 -14.24 22.03 -1.48
C THR A 290 -15.45 21.14 -1.70
N ALA A 291 -15.51 20.04 -0.98
CA ALA A 291 -16.64 19.11 -1.03
C ALA A 291 -17.86 19.60 -0.25
N LYS A 292 -17.72 20.61 0.63
CA LYS A 292 -18.70 21.03 1.62
C LYS A 292 -20.14 21.13 1.08
N GLY A 293 -20.36 21.97 0.09
CA GLY A 293 -21.71 22.23 -0.41
C GLY A 293 -22.41 21.00 -0.96
N TRP A 294 -21.63 20.13 -1.64
CA TRP A 294 -22.17 18.88 -2.18
C TRP A 294 -22.52 17.88 -1.10
N VAL A 295 -21.62 17.61 -0.15
CA VAL A 295 -21.83 16.59 0.87
C VAL A 295 -22.93 16.98 1.86
N GLU A 296 -23.05 18.27 2.22
CA GLU A 296 -24.13 18.79 3.04
C GLU A 296 -25.49 18.64 2.34
N ALA A 297 -25.55 18.90 1.02
CA ALA A 297 -26.76 18.71 0.22
C ALA A 297 -27.18 17.23 0.13
N GLN A 298 -26.25 16.28 0.32
CA GLN A 298 -26.52 14.84 0.38
C GLN A 298 -26.77 14.34 1.81
N GLY A 299 -26.91 15.24 2.80
CA GLY A 299 -27.28 14.91 4.17
C GLY A 299 -26.12 14.50 5.08
N PHE A 300 -24.87 14.63 4.65
CA PHE A 300 -23.72 14.39 5.52
C PHE A 300 -23.57 15.50 6.57
N LYS A 301 -23.11 15.15 7.75
CA LYS A 301 -22.53 16.11 8.68
C LYS A 301 -21.10 16.39 8.21
N TYR A 302 -20.83 17.67 7.91
CA TYR A 302 -19.53 18.11 7.44
C TYR A 302 -18.63 18.55 8.59
N LEU A 303 -17.39 18.02 8.60
CA LEU A 303 -16.30 18.40 9.49
C LEU A 303 -15.13 18.86 8.63
N CYS A 304 -14.31 19.79 9.12
CA CYS A 304 -13.08 20.19 8.42
C CYS A 304 -11.96 20.50 9.40
N ALA A 305 -10.72 20.42 8.89
CA ALA A 305 -9.51 20.81 9.61
C ALA A 305 -8.48 21.43 8.68
N HIS A 306 -7.79 22.49 9.15
CA HIS A 306 -6.69 23.18 8.47
C HIS A 306 -5.38 23.14 9.26
N ASN A 307 -5.40 22.58 10.47
CA ASN A 307 -4.25 22.44 11.35
C ASN A 307 -4.43 21.23 12.27
N LYS A 308 -3.41 20.97 13.08
CA LYS A 308 -3.33 19.81 13.97
C LYS A 308 -4.43 19.81 15.02
N GLU A 309 -4.62 20.94 15.65
CA GLU A 309 -5.57 21.14 16.75
C GLU A 309 -7.02 20.93 16.28
N GLU A 310 -7.35 21.47 15.12
CA GLU A 310 -8.67 21.26 14.51
C GLU A 310 -8.86 19.79 14.10
N TYR A 311 -7.82 19.16 13.54
CA TYR A 311 -7.87 17.76 13.13
C TYR A 311 -8.12 16.85 14.34
N ASP A 312 -7.37 17.02 15.42
CA ASP A 312 -7.47 16.18 16.61
C ASP A 312 -8.86 16.31 17.26
N LEU A 313 -9.40 17.54 17.32
CA LEU A 313 -10.74 17.79 17.83
C LEU A 313 -11.83 17.14 16.94
N MET A 314 -11.72 17.29 15.63
CA MET A 314 -12.73 16.73 14.71
C MET A 314 -12.62 15.21 14.59
N LEU A 315 -11.43 14.63 14.80
CA LEU A 315 -11.25 13.18 14.74
C LEU A 315 -12.08 12.44 15.80
N GLU A 316 -12.19 12.98 17.01
CA GLU A 316 -13.02 12.39 18.09
C GLU A 316 -14.47 12.25 17.64
N GLU A 317 -15.03 13.30 17.06
CA GLU A 317 -16.39 13.29 16.55
C GLU A 317 -16.53 12.36 15.33
N PHE A 318 -15.57 12.39 14.41
CA PHE A 318 -15.57 11.56 13.21
C PHE A 318 -15.57 10.05 13.54
N LEU A 319 -14.90 9.65 14.60
CA LEU A 319 -14.83 8.25 15.07
C LEU A 319 -16.04 7.84 15.91
N SER A 320 -16.86 8.77 16.39
CA SER A 320 -18.04 8.46 17.19
C SER A 320 -19.00 7.55 16.42
N LYS A 321 -19.50 6.52 17.11
CA LYS A 321 -20.56 5.64 16.60
C LYS A 321 -21.96 6.26 16.77
N GLU A 322 -22.08 7.21 17.67
CA GLU A 322 -23.35 7.87 18.01
C GLU A 322 -23.58 9.07 17.08
N CYS A 323 -24.02 8.80 15.87
CA CYS A 323 -24.39 9.83 14.93
C CYS A 323 -25.66 9.43 14.15
N ASP A 324 -26.55 10.41 13.93
CA ASP A 324 -27.81 10.22 13.23
C ASP A 324 -27.69 10.21 11.71
N ARG A 325 -26.51 10.57 11.19
CA ARG A 325 -26.24 10.72 9.76
C ARG A 325 -24.80 10.34 9.40
N PRO A 326 -24.47 10.13 8.11
CA PRO A 326 -23.09 9.92 7.68
C PRO A 326 -22.22 11.16 7.96
N LEU A 327 -20.91 10.95 8.23
CA LEU A 327 -19.95 12.04 8.44
C LEU A 327 -18.97 12.12 7.29
N PHE A 328 -18.65 13.38 6.94
CA PHE A 328 -17.62 13.72 5.96
C PHE A 328 -16.61 14.67 6.60
N PHE A 329 -15.34 14.26 6.59
CA PHE A 329 -14.24 15.00 7.21
C PHE A 329 -13.26 15.45 6.14
N GLU A 330 -13.26 16.74 5.78
CA GLU A 330 -12.37 17.33 4.80
C GLU A 330 -11.13 17.89 5.50
N VAL A 331 -9.97 17.32 5.22
CA VAL A 331 -8.67 17.67 5.81
C VAL A 331 -7.87 18.45 4.75
N PHE A 332 -7.70 19.75 4.98
CA PHE A 332 -7.00 20.63 4.06
C PHE A 332 -5.50 20.62 4.34
N THR A 333 -4.71 20.23 3.33
CA THR A 333 -3.24 20.27 3.36
C THR A 333 -2.71 20.90 2.06
N HIS A 334 -1.41 20.82 1.81
CA HIS A 334 -0.80 21.37 0.60
C HIS A 334 0.03 20.30 -0.09
N LYS A 335 -0.22 20.06 -1.38
CA LYS A 335 0.42 18.99 -2.17
C LYS A 335 1.94 19.02 -2.18
N GLU A 336 2.53 20.23 -2.25
CA GLU A 336 3.98 20.42 -2.21
C GLU A 336 4.57 20.02 -0.85
N ARG A 337 3.91 20.47 0.24
CA ARG A 337 4.33 20.17 1.61
C ARG A 337 4.15 18.71 1.94
N ASP A 338 3.02 18.10 1.56
CA ASP A 338 2.76 16.68 1.70
C ASP A 338 3.84 15.84 0.99
N ALA A 339 4.19 16.22 -0.23
CA ALA A 339 5.24 15.55 -1.01
C ALA A 339 6.63 15.70 -0.37
N GLU A 340 6.93 16.84 0.21
CA GLU A 340 8.19 17.10 0.93
C GLU A 340 8.29 16.23 2.19
N ILE A 341 7.24 16.24 3.03
CA ILE A 341 7.19 15.44 4.26
C ILE A 341 7.30 13.95 3.94
N GLN A 342 6.62 13.49 2.90
CA GLN A 342 6.70 12.10 2.45
C GLN A 342 8.11 11.73 1.96
N ARG A 343 8.80 12.59 1.23
CA ARG A 343 10.21 12.37 0.81
C ARG A 343 11.13 12.29 2.01
N ASN A 344 11.00 13.22 2.96
CA ASN A 344 11.82 13.25 4.17
C ASN A 344 11.62 11.98 4.99
N PHE A 345 10.38 11.55 5.17
CA PHE A 345 10.04 10.28 5.83
C PHE A 345 10.68 9.07 5.14
N TYR A 346 10.57 8.96 3.82
CA TYR A 346 11.16 7.84 3.09
C TYR A 346 12.69 7.84 3.13
N ASN A 347 13.32 9.02 3.09
CA ASN A 347 14.77 9.16 3.22
C ASN A 347 15.24 8.78 4.64
N GLN A 348 14.49 9.17 5.67
CA GLN A 348 14.78 8.82 7.06
C GLN A 348 14.75 7.30 7.25
N ILE A 349 13.71 6.61 6.80
CA ILE A 349 13.61 5.15 6.91
C ILE A 349 14.73 4.45 6.15
N SER A 350 15.06 4.90 4.95
CA SER A 350 16.09 4.26 4.11
C SER A 350 17.52 4.55 4.56
N GLY A 351 17.72 5.36 5.60
CA GLY A 351 19.06 5.77 6.06
C GLY A 351 19.85 6.59 5.02
N THR A 352 19.18 7.07 3.96
CA THR A 352 19.79 7.94 2.95
C THR A 352 19.94 9.33 3.53
N SER A 353 21.17 9.67 3.96
CA SER A 353 21.48 11.01 4.47
C SER A 353 21.29 12.07 3.37
N SER A 354 20.98 13.31 3.78
CA SER A 354 20.86 14.48 2.87
C SER A 354 22.05 14.69 1.92
N SER A 355 23.22 14.12 2.23
CA SER A 355 24.39 14.11 1.34
C SER A 355 24.23 13.25 0.09
N SER A 356 23.43 12.17 0.13
CA SER A 356 23.14 11.34 -1.04
C SER A 356 22.08 11.98 -1.93
N VAL A 357 21.15 12.72 -1.34
CA VAL A 357 20.15 13.51 -2.09
C VAL A 357 20.84 14.67 -2.81
N ALA A 358 21.78 15.36 -2.16
CA ALA A 358 22.61 16.38 -2.80
C ALA A 358 23.45 15.82 -3.95
N LYS A 359 24.03 14.61 -3.80
CA LYS A 359 24.77 13.93 -4.88
C LYS A 359 23.85 13.52 -6.05
N GLN A 360 22.61 13.09 -5.79
CA GLN A 360 21.64 12.83 -6.84
C GLN A 360 21.18 14.12 -7.54
N GLY A 361 20.99 15.20 -6.80
CA GLY A 361 20.70 16.53 -7.34
C GLY A 361 21.81 17.04 -8.24
N VAL A 362 23.06 16.97 -7.79
CA VAL A 362 24.26 17.32 -8.58
C VAL A 362 24.40 16.42 -9.83
N LYS A 363 24.10 15.12 -9.70
CA LYS A 363 24.14 14.20 -10.85
C LYS A 363 23.02 14.49 -11.87
N LYS A 364 21.87 14.94 -11.42
CA LYS A 364 20.75 15.36 -12.27
C LYS A 364 21.06 16.70 -12.96
N LEU A 365 21.69 17.63 -12.22
CA LEU A 365 22.16 18.91 -12.75
C LEU A 365 23.28 18.70 -13.79
N LEU A 366 24.25 17.82 -13.53
CA LEU A 366 25.28 17.44 -14.48
C LEU A 366 24.69 16.78 -15.75
N LYS A 367 23.63 15.98 -15.62
CA LYS A 367 22.92 15.41 -16.77
C LYS A 367 22.20 16.49 -17.61
N SER A 368 21.59 17.48 -16.96
CA SER A 368 20.91 18.57 -17.67
C SER A 368 21.86 19.55 -18.36
N VAL A 369 23.05 19.76 -17.79
CA VAL A 369 24.04 20.70 -18.31
C VAL A 369 24.96 20.07 -19.35
N LEU A 370 25.36 18.81 -19.19
CA LEU A 370 26.33 18.13 -20.05
C LEU A 370 25.72 17.21 -21.11
N GLY A 371 24.43 16.92 -21.03
CA GLY A 371 23.75 15.97 -21.89
C GLY A 371 24.10 14.48 -21.58
N GLU A 372 23.19 13.57 -21.87
CA GLU A 372 23.39 12.12 -21.57
C GLU A 372 24.56 11.48 -22.34
N GLU A 373 24.85 11.95 -23.55
CA GLU A 373 25.96 11.43 -24.36
C GLU A 373 27.34 11.75 -23.79
N THR A 374 27.51 12.96 -23.27
CA THR A 374 28.79 13.41 -22.68
C THR A 374 29.08 12.63 -21.38
N ILE A 375 28.07 12.35 -20.58
CA ILE A 375 28.25 11.53 -19.36
C ILE A 375 28.56 10.07 -19.69
N ARG A 376 27.98 9.51 -20.74
CA ARG A 376 28.35 8.16 -21.23
C ARG A 376 29.79 8.08 -21.73
N LYS A 377 30.31 9.15 -22.32
CA LYS A 377 31.73 9.22 -22.75
C LYS A 377 32.69 9.30 -21.56
N ILE A 378 32.37 10.08 -20.53
CA ILE A 378 33.18 10.18 -19.31
C ILE A 378 33.26 8.85 -18.57
N LYS A 379 32.14 8.09 -18.47
CA LYS A 379 32.13 6.77 -17.82
C LYS A 379 32.75 5.63 -18.62
N ARG A 380 33.09 5.84 -19.86
CA ARG A 380 33.84 4.83 -20.69
C ARG A 380 35.34 5.02 -20.65
N ASN A 381 35.80 6.11 -20.06
CA ASN A 381 37.23 6.46 -19.94
C ASN A 381 37.77 6.33 -18.49
N GLU A 382 36.93 5.81 -17.55
CA GLU A 382 37.33 5.28 -16.25
C GLU A 382 37.23 3.75 -16.29
#